data_e93c733ab9ea19f3b5c1a1bd52ddbf4f
#
_entry.id   e93c733ab9ea19f3b5c1a1bd52ddbf4f
#
_cell.length_a   1.000
_cell.length_b   1.000
_cell.length_c   1.000
_cell.angle_alpha   90.00
_cell.angle_beta   90.00
_cell.angle_gamma   90.00
#
_symmetry.space_group_name_H-M   'P 1'
#
loop_
_entity.id
_entity.type
_entity.pdbx_description
1 polymer ?
#
loop_
_entity_poly.entity_id
_entity_poly.type
_entity_poly.pdbx_seq_one_letter_code
_entity_poly.pdbx_strand_id
1 'polypeptide(L)'
;LAKVLIDKDSPFLKSIILNKGTKDKLKIGMAVVDEVYLVGKIIEVNFTNSRVLLLSDLNSKIPVVLEPIGMQAVVSGTGSNNGNIQYTKEEYGNDIKNQEIIAYTSGLGGLFKPGMPVGKIYKNKPYEIDFFSDFKQLEYVKIISHTIEDNN
;
A
#
# COMPACT_ATOMS: atom_id res chain seq x y z
N LEU A 1 -15.17 3.01 8.31
CA LEU A 1 -14.52 1.87 8.97
C LEU A 1 -15.12 0.56 8.47
N ALA A 2 -14.28 -0.34 8.00
CA ALA A 2 -14.70 -1.63 7.47
C ALA A 2 -14.10 -2.77 8.28
N LYS A 3 -14.88 -3.85 8.45
CA LYS A 3 -14.42 -5.04 9.14
C LYS A 3 -13.73 -5.98 8.16
N VAL A 4 -12.56 -6.49 8.56
CA VAL A 4 -11.80 -7.44 7.77
C VAL A 4 -12.38 -8.84 7.99
N LEU A 5 -12.70 -9.51 6.88
CA LEU A 5 -13.10 -10.90 6.87
C LEU A 5 -11.93 -11.72 6.33
N ILE A 6 -11.79 -12.96 6.81
CA ILE A 6 -10.67 -13.80 6.39
C ILE A 6 -10.87 -14.26 4.95
N ASP A 7 -9.87 -14.02 4.10
CA ASP A 7 -9.87 -14.51 2.73
C ASP A 7 -9.08 -15.82 2.67
N LYS A 8 -9.78 -16.93 2.80
CA LYS A 8 -9.18 -18.26 2.74
C LYS A 8 -9.17 -18.84 1.33
N ASP A 9 -9.83 -18.16 0.39
CA ASP A 9 -10.14 -18.74 -0.91
C ASP A 9 -9.17 -18.32 -2.02
N SER A 10 -8.14 -17.53 -1.69
CA SER A 10 -7.18 -17.09 -2.68
C SER A 10 -5.77 -17.56 -2.32
N PRO A 11 -5.39 -18.78 -2.76
CA PRO A 11 -4.04 -19.28 -2.45
C PRO A 11 -2.93 -18.56 -3.21
N PHE A 12 -3.29 -17.81 -4.25
CA PHE A 12 -2.31 -17.14 -5.11
C PHE A 12 -2.18 -15.64 -4.85
N LEU A 13 -3.11 -15.05 -4.10
CA LEU A 13 -3.09 -13.62 -3.82
C LEU A 13 -2.97 -13.36 -2.32
N LYS A 14 -2.17 -12.39 -1.95
CA LYS A 14 -2.20 -11.84 -0.61
C LYS A 14 -3.28 -10.77 -0.60
N SER A 15 -4.45 -11.13 -0.09
CA SER A 15 -5.63 -10.26 -0.12
C SER A 15 -6.48 -10.48 1.12
N ILE A 16 -7.35 -9.51 1.38
CA ILE A 16 -8.36 -9.60 2.44
C ILE A 16 -9.72 -9.19 1.87
N ILE A 17 -10.78 -9.66 2.52
CA ILE A 17 -12.14 -9.29 2.17
C ILE A 17 -12.66 -8.32 3.22
N LEU A 18 -13.34 -7.27 2.77
CA LEU A 18 -14.00 -6.30 3.65
C LEU A 18 -15.51 -6.47 3.56
N ASN A 19 -16.20 -6.14 4.64
CA ASN A 19 -17.67 -6.21 4.72
C ASN A 19 -18.35 -4.96 4.18
N LYS A 20 -17.71 -4.26 3.25
CA LYS A 20 -18.23 -3.08 2.57
C LYS A 20 -18.14 -3.28 1.06
N GLY A 21 -19.07 -2.70 0.32
CA GLY A 21 -19.11 -2.86 -1.13
C GLY A 21 -19.70 -1.65 -1.82
N THR A 22 -20.30 -1.86 -3.00
CA THR A 22 -20.86 -0.75 -3.78
C THR A 22 -21.99 -0.04 -3.05
N LYS A 23 -22.75 -0.73 -2.20
CA LYS A 23 -23.79 -0.07 -1.40
C LYS A 23 -23.20 0.99 -0.46
N ASP A 24 -21.93 0.89 -0.14
CA ASP A 24 -21.19 1.83 0.72
C ASP A 24 -20.37 2.80 -0.12
N LYS A 25 -20.58 2.84 -1.43
CA LYS A 25 -19.91 3.72 -2.39
C LYS A 25 -18.44 3.40 -2.62
N LEU A 26 -18.05 2.17 -2.39
CA LEU A 26 -16.68 1.73 -2.67
C LEU A 26 -16.46 1.59 -4.18
N LYS A 27 -15.24 1.90 -4.59
CA LYS A 27 -14.79 1.78 -5.98
C LYS A 27 -13.44 1.10 -6.05
N ILE A 28 -13.19 0.41 -7.15
CA ILE A 28 -11.88 -0.17 -7.43
C ILE A 28 -10.82 0.93 -7.43
N GLY A 29 -9.69 0.67 -6.82
CA GLY A 29 -8.58 1.60 -6.73
C GLY A 29 -8.50 2.41 -5.46
N MET A 30 -9.55 2.41 -4.63
CA MET A 30 -9.51 3.13 -3.36
C MET A 30 -8.47 2.54 -2.43
N ALA A 31 -7.79 3.42 -1.69
CA ALA A 31 -6.78 3.02 -0.71
C ALA A 31 -7.44 2.49 0.56
N VAL A 32 -6.78 1.53 1.17
CA VAL A 32 -7.18 0.96 2.45
C VAL A 32 -6.05 1.17 3.45
N VAL A 33 -6.37 1.73 4.62
CA VAL A 33 -5.37 2.06 5.64
C VAL A 33 -5.76 1.46 6.98
N ASP A 34 -4.76 1.09 7.77
CA ASP A 34 -4.89 0.76 9.19
C ASP A 34 -4.36 1.96 9.96
N GLU A 35 -5.26 2.68 10.61
CA GLU A 35 -4.98 4.00 11.17
C GLU A 35 -4.53 4.95 10.06
N VAL A 36 -3.23 5.22 9.93
CA VAL A 36 -2.68 6.07 8.87
C VAL A 36 -1.83 5.28 7.88
N TYR A 37 -1.55 4.03 8.17
CA TYR A 37 -0.61 3.21 7.38
C TYR A 37 -1.31 2.51 6.24
N LEU A 38 -0.73 2.60 5.06
CA LEU A 38 -1.30 1.96 3.88
C LEU A 38 -1.27 0.44 4.05
N VAL A 39 -2.40 -0.21 3.75
CA VAL A 39 -2.56 -1.67 3.77
C VAL A 39 -2.58 -2.22 2.34
N GLY A 40 -3.27 -1.53 1.45
CA GLY A 40 -3.42 -1.98 0.07
C GLY A 40 -4.46 -1.17 -0.68
N LYS A 41 -4.98 -1.74 -1.75
CA LYS A 41 -5.99 -1.08 -2.57
C LYS A 41 -7.12 -2.05 -2.92
N ILE A 42 -8.30 -1.51 -3.15
CA ILE A 42 -9.46 -2.30 -3.56
C ILE A 42 -9.29 -2.71 -5.02
N ILE A 43 -9.37 -4.02 -5.28
CA ILE A 43 -9.25 -4.58 -6.63
C ILE A 43 -10.55 -5.21 -7.13
N GLU A 44 -11.50 -5.49 -6.25
CA GLU A 44 -12.78 -6.08 -6.60
C GLU A 44 -13.84 -5.54 -5.67
N VAL A 45 -15.00 -5.19 -6.21
CA VAL A 45 -16.12 -4.67 -5.41
C VAL A 45 -17.39 -5.38 -5.80
N ASN A 46 -18.07 -5.96 -4.81
CA ASN A 46 -19.42 -6.51 -4.94
C ASN A 46 -20.37 -5.64 -4.14
N PHE A 47 -21.66 -5.98 -4.13
CA PHE A 47 -22.65 -5.12 -3.48
C PHE A 47 -22.36 -4.92 -1.99
N THR A 48 -22.05 -6.00 -1.27
CA THR A 48 -21.87 -5.96 0.19
C THR A 48 -20.45 -6.25 0.65
N ASN A 49 -19.53 -6.59 -0.26
CA ASN A 49 -18.16 -6.91 0.12
C ASN A 49 -17.17 -6.44 -0.95
N SER A 50 -15.91 -6.46 -0.59
CA SER A 50 -14.84 -6.05 -1.49
C SER A 50 -13.57 -6.81 -1.17
N ARG A 51 -12.66 -6.84 -2.13
CA ARG A 51 -11.34 -7.48 -1.98
C ARG A 51 -10.25 -6.43 -2.06
N VAL A 52 -9.31 -6.52 -1.13
CA VAL A 52 -8.16 -5.62 -1.05
C VAL A 52 -6.90 -6.41 -1.40
N LEU A 53 -6.13 -5.92 -2.36
CA LEU A 53 -4.80 -6.46 -2.64
C LEU A 53 -3.83 -5.84 -1.65
N LEU A 54 -3.20 -6.69 -0.82
CA LEU A 54 -2.26 -6.23 0.19
C LEU A 54 -0.93 -5.80 -0.44
N LEU A 55 -0.24 -4.89 0.23
CA LEU A 55 1.08 -4.43 -0.22
C LEU A 55 2.08 -5.57 -0.37
N SER A 56 1.90 -6.64 0.38
CA SER A 56 2.79 -7.81 0.36
C SER A 56 2.59 -8.71 -0.86
N ASP A 57 1.53 -8.52 -1.63
CA ASP A 57 1.28 -9.36 -2.81
C ASP A 57 2.31 -9.10 -3.91
N LEU A 58 2.66 -10.15 -4.65
CA LEU A 58 3.62 -10.05 -5.76
C LEU A 58 3.15 -9.13 -6.88
N ASN A 59 1.85 -8.91 -6.99
CA ASN A 59 1.27 -8.04 -8.01
C ASN A 59 1.11 -6.60 -7.55
N SER A 60 1.40 -6.31 -6.28
CA SER A 60 1.28 -4.97 -5.74
C SER A 60 2.49 -4.13 -6.13
N LYS A 61 2.23 -2.96 -6.73
CA LYS A 61 3.26 -1.97 -7.09
C LYS A 61 2.75 -0.60 -6.71
N ILE A 62 3.46 0.07 -5.82
CA ILE A 62 3.03 1.34 -5.25
C ILE A 62 4.11 2.39 -5.49
N PRO A 63 3.80 3.48 -6.20
CA PRO A 63 4.73 4.60 -6.31
C PRO A 63 4.88 5.31 -4.98
N VAL A 64 6.11 5.53 -4.57
CA VAL A 64 6.40 6.16 -3.28
C VAL A 64 7.44 7.27 -3.45
N VAL A 65 7.47 8.14 -2.45
CA VAL A 65 8.56 9.10 -2.27
C VAL A 65 9.25 8.75 -0.96
N LEU A 66 10.58 8.75 -1.00
CA LEU A 66 11.42 8.39 0.15
C LEU A 66 11.86 9.67 0.85
N GLU A 67 11.52 9.79 2.14
CA GLU A 67 11.87 10.96 2.93
C GLU A 67 12.92 10.62 3.99
N PRO A 68 13.83 11.53 4.31
CA PRO A 68 13.84 12.96 3.95
C PRO A 68 14.51 13.31 2.63
N ILE A 69 15.00 12.33 1.88
CA ILE A 69 15.81 12.62 0.67
C ILE A 69 14.99 12.99 -0.56
N GLY A 70 13.68 12.76 -0.55
CA GLY A 70 12.81 13.18 -1.66
C GLY A 70 12.92 12.34 -2.93
N MET A 71 13.41 11.10 -2.83
CA MET A 71 13.59 10.24 -4.00
C MET A 71 12.31 9.51 -4.37
N GLN A 72 12.06 9.37 -5.66
CA GLN A 72 10.97 8.58 -6.21
C GLN A 72 11.40 7.12 -6.33
N ALA A 73 10.48 6.22 -6.02
CA ALA A 73 10.71 4.78 -6.12
C ALA A 73 9.39 4.04 -6.28
N VAL A 74 9.46 2.74 -6.54
CA VAL A 74 8.30 1.86 -6.60
C VAL A 74 8.51 0.72 -5.61
N VAL A 75 7.50 0.48 -4.78
CA VAL A 75 7.50 -0.63 -3.82
C VAL A 75 6.69 -1.77 -4.40
N SER A 76 7.26 -2.97 -4.42
CA SER A 76 6.55 -4.18 -4.83
C SER A 76 6.58 -5.22 -3.72
N GLY A 77 5.51 -6.03 -3.65
CA GLY A 77 5.41 -7.09 -2.66
C GLY A 77 6.27 -8.29 -3.02
N THR A 78 6.64 -9.07 -2.02
CA THR A 78 7.44 -10.30 -2.18
C THR A 78 6.69 -11.55 -1.80
N GLY A 79 5.45 -11.41 -1.33
CA GLY A 79 4.66 -12.51 -0.78
C GLY A 79 4.89 -12.73 0.72
N SER A 80 5.75 -11.93 1.34
CA SER A 80 6.02 -11.99 2.79
C SER A 80 5.78 -10.62 3.43
N ASN A 81 6.27 -10.41 4.64
CA ASN A 81 5.96 -9.18 5.39
C ASN A 81 6.75 -7.96 4.93
N ASN A 82 7.68 -8.13 4.04
CA ASN A 82 8.46 -7.02 3.50
C ASN A 82 8.26 -6.91 2.00
N GLY A 83 8.78 -5.83 1.43
CA GLY A 83 8.72 -5.59 0.01
C GLY A 83 10.09 -5.22 -0.55
N ASN A 84 10.13 -5.09 -1.86
CA ASN A 84 11.31 -4.65 -2.59
C ASN A 84 11.11 -3.22 -3.07
N ILE A 85 12.21 -2.49 -3.14
CA ILE A 85 12.23 -1.12 -3.65
C ILE A 85 13.01 -1.08 -4.95
N GLN A 86 12.36 -0.53 -5.98
CA GLN A 86 12.98 -0.23 -7.24
C GLN A 86 13.08 1.29 -7.39
N TYR A 87 14.30 1.78 -7.47
CA TYR A 87 14.55 3.20 -7.63
C TYR A 87 14.43 3.58 -9.10
N THR A 88 14.11 4.86 -9.35
CA THR A 88 14.10 5.37 -10.72
C THR A 88 15.48 5.38 -11.34
N LYS A 89 16.54 5.48 -10.50
CA LYS A 89 17.93 5.33 -10.90
C LYS A 89 18.63 4.43 -9.89
N GLU A 90 19.38 3.43 -10.36
CA GLU A 90 20.05 2.46 -9.50
C GLU A 90 21.00 3.11 -8.50
N GLU A 91 21.68 4.16 -8.90
CA GLU A 91 22.63 4.87 -8.04
C GLU A 91 22.00 5.46 -6.78
N TYR A 92 20.68 5.67 -6.78
CA TYR A 92 19.99 6.23 -5.63
C TYR A 92 19.97 5.30 -4.43
N GLY A 93 20.05 3.99 -4.65
CA GLY A 93 20.16 3.04 -3.56
C GLY A 93 21.41 3.21 -2.71
N ASN A 94 22.44 3.83 -3.27
CA ASN A 94 23.66 4.08 -2.53
C ASN A 94 23.60 5.32 -1.63
N ASP A 95 22.70 6.26 -1.93
CA ASP A 95 22.60 7.51 -1.20
C ASP A 95 21.88 7.36 0.16
N ILE A 96 21.20 6.26 0.38
CA ILE A 96 20.45 6.04 1.62
C ILE A 96 21.22 5.24 2.67
N LYS A 97 22.46 4.87 2.39
CA LYS A 97 23.24 3.94 3.23
C LYS A 97 23.37 4.33 4.70
N ASN A 98 23.34 5.61 5.01
CA ASN A 98 23.59 6.09 6.37
C ASN A 98 22.38 6.74 7.03
N GLN A 99 21.19 6.54 6.46
CA GLN A 99 19.97 7.18 6.95
C GLN A 99 18.82 6.17 7.07
N GLU A 100 17.96 6.41 8.04
CA GLU A 100 16.68 5.73 8.08
C GLU A 100 15.72 6.50 7.19
N ILE A 101 15.03 5.77 6.31
CA ILE A 101 14.18 6.35 5.29
C ILE A 101 12.76 5.83 5.49
N ILE A 102 11.79 6.73 5.36
CA ILE A 102 10.38 6.36 5.38
C ILE A 102 9.80 6.59 3.99
N ALA A 103 9.06 5.60 3.50
CA ALA A 103 8.38 5.67 2.23
C ALA A 103 6.92 6.10 2.44
N TYR A 104 6.50 7.10 1.69
CA TYR A 104 5.11 7.59 1.65
C TYR A 104 4.59 7.45 0.23
N THR A 105 3.27 7.32 0.09
CA THR A 105 2.69 7.34 -1.25
C THR A 105 3.03 8.66 -1.94
N SER A 106 3.38 8.60 -3.23
CA SER A 106 3.81 9.78 -3.96
C SER A 106 2.68 10.54 -4.65
N GLY A 107 1.55 9.87 -4.87
CA GLY A 107 0.46 10.43 -5.65
C GLY A 107 0.66 10.36 -7.16
N LEU A 108 1.78 9.80 -7.62
CA LEU A 108 2.02 9.64 -9.05
C LEU A 108 0.99 8.72 -9.68
N GLY A 109 0.54 9.10 -10.87
CA GLY A 109 -0.47 8.35 -11.59
C GLY A 109 -1.89 8.52 -11.04
N GLY A 110 -2.08 9.34 -10.01
CA GLY A 110 -3.39 9.56 -9.41
C GLY A 110 -3.97 8.35 -8.68
N LEU A 111 -3.16 7.33 -8.40
CA LEU A 111 -3.62 6.08 -7.78
C LEU A 111 -3.97 6.27 -6.31
N PHE A 112 -3.16 7.02 -5.60
CA PHE A 112 -3.34 7.24 -4.16
C PHE A 112 -3.20 8.70 -3.82
N LYS A 113 -3.87 9.09 -2.72
CA LYS A 113 -3.58 10.36 -2.09
C LYS A 113 -2.11 10.36 -1.66
N PRO A 114 -1.35 11.43 -1.92
CA PRO A 114 0.05 11.46 -1.48
C PRO A 114 0.18 11.55 0.03
N GLY A 115 1.31 11.06 0.56
CA GLY A 115 1.67 11.24 1.94
C GLY A 115 1.22 10.14 2.90
N MET A 116 0.66 9.03 2.41
CA MET A 116 0.30 7.91 3.29
C MET A 116 1.55 7.07 3.60
N PRO A 117 1.88 6.83 4.89
CA PRO A 117 3.05 6.03 5.23
C PRO A 117 2.91 4.58 4.77
N VAL A 118 3.96 4.05 4.15
CA VAL A 118 3.98 2.70 3.58
C VAL A 118 4.89 1.80 4.40
N GLY A 119 6.10 2.24 4.67
CA GLY A 119 7.05 1.42 5.38
C GLY A 119 8.38 2.12 5.61
N LYS A 120 9.32 1.38 6.17
CA LYS A 120 10.62 1.89 6.57
C LYS A 120 11.73 1.12 5.89
N ILE A 121 12.76 1.85 5.46
CA ILE A 121 13.93 1.29 4.81
C ILE A 121 15.10 1.48 5.75
N TYR A 122 15.83 0.39 6.01
CA TYR A 122 17.00 0.43 6.87
C TYR A 122 18.28 0.61 6.07
N LYS A 123 19.24 1.30 6.65
CA LYS A 123 20.50 1.66 5.96
C LYS A 123 21.31 0.46 5.47
N ASN A 124 21.17 -0.70 6.11
CA ASN A 124 21.90 -1.90 5.73
C ASN A 124 21.18 -2.76 4.69
N LYS A 125 19.94 -2.39 4.32
CA LYS A 125 19.12 -3.10 3.34
C LYS A 125 18.40 -2.10 2.44
N PRO A 126 19.11 -1.39 1.56
CA PRO A 126 18.54 -0.26 0.81
C PRO A 126 17.51 -0.65 -0.25
N TYR A 127 17.38 -1.93 -0.57
CA TYR A 127 16.44 -2.40 -1.58
C TYR A 127 15.26 -3.15 -0.98
N GLU A 128 15.14 -3.16 0.34
CA GLU A 128 14.01 -3.77 1.05
C GLU A 128 13.24 -2.72 1.85
N ILE A 129 11.93 -2.95 2.00
CA ILE A 129 11.09 -2.11 2.84
C ILE A 129 10.34 -3.01 3.82
N ASP A 130 10.30 -2.60 5.08
CA ASP A 130 9.45 -3.23 6.09
C ASP A 130 8.16 -2.43 6.16
N PHE A 131 7.03 -3.07 5.86
CA PHE A 131 5.74 -2.42 5.90
C PHE A 131 5.35 -2.07 7.34
N PHE A 132 4.72 -0.91 7.52
CA PHE A 132 4.24 -0.51 8.85
C PHE A 132 3.04 -1.35 9.29
N SER A 133 2.21 -1.77 8.35
CA SER A 133 1.01 -2.54 8.68
C SER A 133 1.36 -4.01 8.91
N ASP A 134 0.73 -4.60 9.94
CA ASP A 134 0.83 -6.04 10.17
C ASP A 134 -0.39 -6.71 9.53
N PHE A 135 -0.20 -7.27 8.34
CA PHE A 135 -1.29 -7.81 7.54
C PHE A 135 -1.97 -9.03 8.16
N LYS A 136 -1.34 -9.65 9.16
CA LYS A 136 -1.88 -10.83 9.83
C LYS A 136 -2.83 -10.48 10.98
N GLN A 137 -2.83 -9.24 11.43
CA GLN A 137 -3.57 -8.81 12.61
C GLN A 137 -4.60 -7.72 12.33
N LEU A 138 -4.98 -7.55 11.07
CA LEU A 138 -5.97 -6.54 10.69
C LEU A 138 -7.36 -7.00 11.10
N GLU A 139 -8.07 -6.15 11.86
CA GLU A 139 -9.46 -6.40 12.26
C GLU A 139 -10.39 -5.40 11.60
N TYR A 140 -10.06 -4.12 11.67
CA TYR A 140 -10.81 -3.03 11.07
C TYR A 140 -9.88 -2.14 10.29
N VAL A 141 -10.34 -1.64 9.17
CA VAL A 141 -9.56 -0.74 8.31
C VAL A 141 -10.45 0.39 7.83
N LYS A 142 -9.82 1.47 7.39
CA LYS A 142 -10.51 2.61 6.78
C LYS A 142 -10.28 2.59 5.28
N ILE A 143 -11.28 3.00 4.53
CA ILE A 143 -11.20 3.13 3.09
C ILE A 143 -11.15 4.61 2.77
N ILE A 144 -10.14 5.01 2.00
CA ILE A 144 -9.89 6.40 1.67
C ILE A 144 -10.27 6.63 0.21
N SER A 145 -11.18 7.57 0.01
CA SER A 145 -11.54 8.01 -1.33
C SER A 145 -10.59 9.12 -1.76
N HIS A 146 -9.92 8.93 -2.89
CA HIS A 146 -9.12 9.97 -3.52
C HIS A 146 -9.77 10.25 -4.87
N THR A 147 -10.62 11.27 -4.89
CA THR A 147 -11.39 11.59 -6.08
C THR A 147 -10.92 12.93 -6.65
N ILE A 148 -10.22 12.87 -7.76
CA ILE A 148 -9.77 14.06 -8.46
C ILE A 148 -10.96 14.82 -9.02
N GLU A 149 -11.99 14.12 -9.46
CA GLU A 149 -13.21 14.68 -10.03
C GLU A 149 -14.01 15.50 -9.03
N ASP A 150 -13.79 15.32 -7.73
CA ASP A 150 -14.48 16.14 -6.72
C ASP A 150 -13.98 17.58 -6.71
N ASN A 151 -12.90 17.87 -7.39
CA ASN A 151 -12.33 19.20 -7.48
C ASN A 151 -12.80 19.99 -8.71
N ASN A 152 -13.73 19.44 -9.46
CA ASN A 152 -14.24 20.05 -10.69
C ASN A 152 -15.54 20.78 -10.46
#